data_6fccf4d9b453e2e93bb7f98fd2e561f4
#
_entry.id   6fccf4d9b453e2e93bb7f98fd2e561f4
#
_cell.length_a   1.000
_cell.length_b   1.000
_cell.length_c   1.000
_cell.angle_alpha   90.00
_cell.angle_beta   90.00
_cell.angle_gamma   90.00
#
_symmetry.space_group_name_H-M   'P 1'
#
loop_
_entity.id
_entity.type
_entity.pdbx_description
1 polymer ?
#
loop_
_entity_poly.entity_id
_entity_poly.type
_entity_poly.pdbx_seq_one_letter_code
_entity_poly.pdbx_strand_id
1 'polypeptide(L)'
;MNSIIIDDEATARAIIGQLCSNVPSLNVLGEFPNAMQAIKYLNSNEVDLIFLDIHMPDFTGFDFIDTIKNPPKIILTTSDPNFAIQAFGYDCIVDYLVKPITPERFQKAIKKAEVIKSVAVPKVDSSKVETSSGSDLYVNIDRRLIKIDIPSIYLVEAKGDYIYVKTENKNYTVHSTLKKIEV
;
A
#
# COMPACT_ATOMS: atom_id res chain seq x y z
N MET A 1 16.60 0.42 -0.63
CA MET A 1 15.38 0.54 -1.48
C MET A 1 15.57 1.71 -2.43
N ASN A 2 15.39 1.48 -3.72
CA ASN A 2 15.34 2.52 -4.73
C ASN A 2 14.04 3.29 -4.59
N SER A 3 14.11 4.60 -4.45
CA SER A 3 12.94 5.43 -4.19
C SER A 3 12.88 6.64 -5.12
N ILE A 4 11.67 7.16 -5.32
CA ILE A 4 11.43 8.43 -5.99
C ILE A 4 10.50 9.30 -5.15
N ILE A 5 10.54 10.61 -5.40
CA ILE A 5 9.72 11.60 -4.71
C ILE A 5 8.86 12.32 -5.76
N ILE A 6 7.56 12.37 -5.53
CA ILE A 6 6.60 13.03 -6.42
C ILE A 6 5.78 14.03 -5.60
N ASP A 7 5.99 15.31 -5.86
CA ASP A 7 5.35 16.42 -5.15
C ASP A 7 5.50 17.68 -6.00
N ASP A 8 4.48 18.48 -6.19
CA ASP A 8 4.58 19.69 -7.01
C ASP A 8 5.38 20.80 -6.31
N GLU A 9 5.42 20.79 -4.98
CA GLU A 9 6.18 21.76 -4.18
C GLU A 9 7.67 21.40 -4.09
N ALA A 10 8.55 22.22 -4.66
CA ALA A 10 10.01 22.00 -4.60
C ALA A 10 10.54 21.94 -3.16
N THR A 11 9.97 22.71 -2.25
CA THR A 11 10.35 22.71 -0.83
C THR A 11 10.03 21.38 -0.17
N ALA A 12 8.85 20.81 -0.45
CA ALA A 12 8.46 19.51 0.09
C ALA A 12 9.36 18.39 -0.43
N ARG A 13 9.70 18.39 -1.73
CA ARG A 13 10.68 17.45 -2.30
C ARG A 13 12.03 17.54 -1.60
N ALA A 14 12.55 18.76 -1.41
CA ALA A 14 13.84 18.97 -0.75
C ALA A 14 13.84 18.45 0.71
N ILE A 15 12.75 18.66 1.46
CA ILE A 15 12.61 18.15 2.83
C ILE A 15 12.60 16.62 2.84
N ILE A 16 11.83 15.98 1.98
CA ILE A 16 11.78 14.52 1.87
C ILE A 16 13.14 13.96 1.43
N GLY A 17 13.79 14.59 0.46
CA GLY A 17 15.15 14.22 -0.01
C GLY A 17 16.17 14.29 1.12
N GLN A 18 16.12 15.34 1.95
CA GLN A 18 16.98 15.46 3.12
C GLN A 18 16.70 14.39 4.18
N LEU A 19 15.42 14.06 4.41
CA LEU A 19 15.06 12.96 5.32
C LEU A 19 15.55 11.62 4.78
N CYS A 20 15.44 11.38 3.48
CA CYS A 20 15.95 10.17 2.82
C CYS A 20 17.47 10.03 2.96
N SER A 21 18.23 11.12 2.83
CA SER A 21 19.71 11.11 2.93
C SER A 21 20.22 10.66 4.31
N ASN A 22 19.41 10.79 5.34
CA ASN A 22 19.70 10.32 6.70
C ASN A 22 19.36 8.82 6.92
N VAL A 23 18.86 8.12 5.90
CA VAL A 23 18.46 6.71 5.98
C VAL A 23 19.29 5.88 4.99
N PRO A 24 20.34 5.15 5.43
CA PRO A 24 21.24 4.43 4.54
C PRO A 24 20.59 3.36 3.65
N SER A 25 19.42 2.88 4.01
CA SER A 25 18.66 1.88 3.23
C SER A 25 17.89 2.49 2.06
N LEU A 26 17.81 3.81 1.95
CA LEU A 26 17.14 4.52 0.86
C LEU A 26 18.14 5.05 -0.15
N ASN A 27 17.79 4.94 -1.43
CA ASN A 27 18.51 5.51 -2.55
C ASN A 27 17.50 6.28 -3.41
N VAL A 28 17.53 7.62 -3.37
CA VAL A 28 16.61 8.46 -4.15
C VAL A 28 17.12 8.53 -5.58
N LEU A 29 16.37 7.93 -6.51
CA LEU A 29 16.71 7.90 -7.95
C LEU A 29 16.26 9.13 -8.70
N GLY A 30 15.25 9.85 -8.19
CA GLY A 30 14.73 11.04 -8.83
C GLY A 30 13.64 11.74 -8.04
N GLU A 31 13.45 13.01 -8.38
CA GLU A 31 12.41 13.88 -7.85
C GLU A 31 11.58 14.42 -9.01
N PHE A 32 10.26 14.36 -8.88
CA PHE A 32 9.33 14.71 -9.96
C PHE A 32 8.30 15.73 -9.48
N PRO A 33 8.12 16.84 -10.22
CA PRO A 33 7.17 17.88 -9.85
C PRO A 33 5.73 17.55 -10.26
N ASN A 34 5.48 16.43 -10.92
CA ASN A 34 4.15 16.01 -11.33
C ASN A 34 4.09 14.50 -11.66
N ALA A 35 2.88 13.97 -11.66
CA ALA A 35 2.59 12.58 -11.93
C ALA A 35 3.06 12.11 -13.32
N MET A 36 2.90 12.93 -14.35
CA MET A 36 3.22 12.55 -15.74
C MET A 36 4.71 12.24 -15.93
N GLN A 37 5.58 13.06 -15.34
CA GLN A 37 7.02 12.82 -15.42
C GLN A 37 7.42 11.55 -14.65
N ALA A 38 6.81 11.32 -13.50
CA ALA A 38 7.06 10.12 -12.71
C ALA A 38 6.58 8.84 -13.42
N ILE A 39 5.40 8.86 -14.04
CA ILE A 39 4.90 7.72 -14.84
C ILE A 39 5.86 7.40 -15.98
N LYS A 40 6.34 8.42 -16.70
CA LYS A 40 7.31 8.24 -17.78
C LYS A 40 8.62 7.60 -17.26
N TYR A 41 9.06 8.00 -16.09
CA TYR A 41 10.25 7.43 -15.47
C TYR A 41 10.04 5.95 -15.06
N LEU A 42 8.90 5.64 -14.45
CA LEU A 42 8.56 4.28 -14.01
C LEU A 42 8.44 3.27 -15.16
N ASN A 43 8.11 3.73 -16.37
CA ASN A 43 8.06 2.84 -17.55
C ASN A 43 9.42 2.23 -17.93
N SER A 44 10.52 2.83 -17.48
CA SER A 44 11.87 2.43 -17.86
C SER A 44 12.79 2.12 -16.67
N ASN A 45 12.29 2.28 -15.44
CA ASN A 45 13.11 2.14 -14.24
C ASN A 45 12.34 1.38 -13.16
N GLU A 46 13.06 0.48 -12.47
CA GLU A 46 12.52 -0.22 -11.30
C GLU A 46 12.66 0.66 -10.05
N VAL A 47 11.55 0.82 -9.34
CA VAL A 47 11.46 1.58 -8.11
C VAL A 47 10.81 0.71 -7.04
N ASP A 48 11.36 0.72 -5.83
CA ASP A 48 10.85 -0.05 -4.70
C ASP A 48 9.82 0.75 -3.88
N LEU A 49 9.99 2.07 -3.81
CA LEU A 49 9.22 2.96 -2.93
C LEU A 49 8.97 4.32 -3.59
N ILE A 50 7.76 4.81 -3.47
CA ILE A 50 7.38 6.17 -3.91
C ILE A 50 6.94 6.98 -2.70
N PHE A 51 7.49 8.16 -2.53
CA PHE A 51 6.89 9.22 -1.72
C PHE A 51 6.00 10.05 -2.63
N LEU A 52 4.70 10.06 -2.37
CA LEU A 52 3.70 10.61 -3.27
C LEU A 52 2.85 11.66 -2.57
N ASP A 53 2.88 12.88 -3.06
CA ASP A 53 1.91 13.88 -2.63
C ASP A 53 0.51 13.58 -3.16
N ILE A 54 -0.50 13.84 -2.33
CA ILE A 54 -1.90 13.65 -2.72
C ILE A 54 -2.40 14.83 -3.55
N HIS A 55 -2.01 16.05 -3.16
CA HIS A 55 -2.52 17.29 -3.76
C HIS A 55 -1.57 17.83 -4.83
N MET A 56 -1.64 17.26 -6.00
CA MET A 56 -0.95 17.83 -7.16
C MET A 56 -1.95 18.47 -8.13
N PRO A 57 -1.58 19.54 -8.83
CA PRO A 57 -2.43 20.13 -9.88
C PRO A 57 -2.76 19.11 -10.97
N ASP A 58 -3.98 19.18 -11.49
CA ASP A 58 -4.49 18.39 -12.63
C ASP A 58 -4.58 16.87 -12.44
N PHE A 59 -3.83 16.29 -11.47
CA PHE A 59 -3.74 14.83 -11.31
C PHE A 59 -3.39 14.47 -9.87
N THR A 60 -4.36 13.99 -9.12
CA THR A 60 -4.17 13.66 -7.70
C THR A 60 -3.26 12.43 -7.50
N GLY A 61 -2.69 12.29 -6.29
CA GLY A 61 -1.92 11.10 -5.96
C GLY A 61 -2.71 9.80 -6.11
N PHE A 62 -4.01 9.81 -5.88
CA PHE A 62 -4.86 8.63 -6.08
C PHE A 62 -5.06 8.30 -7.56
N ASP A 63 -5.28 9.32 -8.42
CA ASP A 63 -5.34 9.13 -9.87
C ASP A 63 -4.04 8.52 -10.41
N PHE A 64 -2.89 8.94 -9.84
CA PHE A 64 -1.59 8.37 -10.15
C PHE A 64 -1.53 6.88 -9.81
N ILE A 65 -1.98 6.48 -8.63
CA ILE A 65 -2.00 5.07 -8.20
C ILE A 65 -2.89 4.24 -9.13
N ASP A 66 -4.07 4.73 -9.49
CA ASP A 66 -5.02 4.03 -10.35
C ASP A 66 -4.52 3.85 -11.79
N THR A 67 -3.58 4.70 -12.23
CA THR A 67 -2.97 4.63 -13.56
C THR A 67 -1.91 3.55 -13.67
N ILE A 68 -1.28 3.13 -12.57
CA ILE A 68 -0.15 2.18 -12.55
C ILE A 68 -0.66 0.76 -12.33
N LYS A 69 -0.38 -0.16 -13.27
CA LYS A 69 -0.86 -1.56 -13.19
C LYS A 69 -0.29 -2.32 -11.98
N ASN A 70 0.99 -2.12 -11.68
CA ASN A 70 1.69 -2.78 -10.57
C ASN A 70 2.46 -1.71 -9.79
N PRO A 71 1.80 -0.91 -8.95
CA PRO A 71 2.46 0.15 -8.23
C PRO A 71 3.49 -0.41 -7.24
N PRO A 72 4.68 0.22 -7.14
CA PRO A 72 5.60 -0.06 -6.06
C PRO A 72 4.95 0.29 -4.70
N LYS A 73 5.67 0.10 -3.61
CA LYS A 73 5.22 0.59 -2.31
C LYS A 73 5.09 2.09 -2.33
N ILE A 74 4.06 2.61 -1.69
CA ILE A 74 3.79 4.05 -1.64
C ILE A 74 3.70 4.51 -0.19
N ILE A 75 4.39 5.58 0.12
CA ILE A 75 4.16 6.40 1.31
C ILE A 75 3.54 7.70 0.83
N LEU A 76 2.28 7.93 1.19
CA LEU A 76 1.60 9.18 0.85
C LEU A 76 2.12 10.33 1.72
N THR A 77 2.22 11.51 1.12
CA THR A 77 2.46 12.77 1.82
C THR A 77 1.27 13.70 1.61
N THR A 78 0.86 14.44 2.62
CA THR A 78 -0.33 15.29 2.50
C THR A 78 -0.34 16.38 3.57
N SER A 79 -0.95 17.51 3.26
CA SER A 79 -1.29 18.56 4.23
C SER A 79 -2.63 18.28 4.95
N ASP A 80 -3.47 17.38 4.40
CA ASP A 80 -4.80 17.05 4.96
C ASP A 80 -4.81 15.62 5.57
N PRO A 81 -5.00 15.50 6.90
CA PRO A 81 -5.05 14.20 7.56
C PRO A 81 -6.30 13.36 7.20
N ASN A 82 -7.34 13.93 6.61
CA ASN A 82 -8.58 13.21 6.31
C ASN A 82 -8.44 12.17 5.19
N PHE A 83 -7.43 12.29 4.33
CA PHE A 83 -7.16 11.31 3.28
C PHE A 83 -6.65 9.96 3.78
N ALA A 84 -6.33 9.85 5.08
CA ALA A 84 -5.94 8.58 5.67
C ALA A 84 -6.99 7.48 5.43
N ILE A 85 -8.28 7.80 5.47
CA ILE A 85 -9.38 6.85 5.26
C ILE A 85 -9.35 6.30 3.82
N GLN A 86 -9.18 7.17 2.82
CA GLN A 86 -9.12 6.76 1.42
C GLN A 86 -7.87 5.91 1.13
N ALA A 87 -6.75 6.22 1.76
CA ALA A 87 -5.49 5.48 1.63
C ALA A 87 -5.63 3.99 2.02
N PHE A 88 -6.55 3.65 2.92
CA PHE A 88 -6.79 2.26 3.34
C PHE A 88 -7.33 1.36 2.22
N GLY A 89 -7.89 1.92 1.17
CA GLY A 89 -8.41 1.16 0.02
C GLY A 89 -7.33 0.62 -0.93
N TYR A 90 -6.06 1.01 -0.75
CA TYR A 90 -4.96 0.68 -1.65
C TYR A 90 -3.90 -0.18 -0.97
N ASP A 91 -3.72 -1.42 -1.42
CA ASP A 91 -2.76 -2.38 -0.85
C ASP A 91 -1.28 -1.92 -1.01
N CYS A 92 -0.99 -1.11 -2.01
CA CYS A 92 0.34 -0.56 -2.25
C CYS A 92 0.73 0.56 -1.28
N ILE A 93 -0.24 1.18 -0.59
CA ILE A 93 0.04 2.25 0.37
C ILE A 93 0.46 1.64 1.70
N VAL A 94 1.74 1.79 2.04
CA VAL A 94 2.32 1.23 3.27
C VAL A 94 2.19 2.15 4.46
N ASP A 95 2.17 3.45 4.23
CA ASP A 95 1.96 4.47 5.27
C ASP A 95 1.57 5.83 4.66
N TYR A 96 1.21 6.79 5.51
CA TYR A 96 1.02 8.18 5.11
C TYR A 96 1.69 9.14 6.11
N LEU A 97 2.15 10.27 5.60
CA LEU A 97 2.85 11.31 6.35
C LEU A 97 2.10 12.63 6.21
N VAL A 98 1.70 13.21 7.34
CA VAL A 98 1.09 14.54 7.35
C VAL A 98 2.20 15.59 7.44
N LYS A 99 2.16 16.58 6.56
CA LYS A 99 3.05 17.74 6.57
C LYS A 99 2.69 18.67 7.76
N PRO A 100 3.68 19.18 8.54
CA PRO A 100 5.11 19.01 8.40
C PRO A 100 5.61 17.64 8.88
N ILE A 101 6.49 17.01 8.09
CA ILE A 101 6.99 15.66 8.34
C ILE A 101 8.13 15.71 9.36
N THR A 102 7.96 15.03 10.50
CA THR A 102 9.04 14.91 11.50
C THR A 102 9.96 13.72 11.20
N PRO A 103 11.26 13.81 11.56
CA PRO A 103 12.20 12.70 11.34
C PRO A 103 11.75 11.38 11.97
N GLU A 104 11.18 11.43 13.18
CA GLU A 104 10.70 10.25 13.89
C GLU A 104 9.52 9.58 13.16
N ARG A 105 8.60 10.40 12.62
CA ARG A 105 7.44 9.89 11.88
C ARG A 105 7.88 9.30 10.53
N PHE A 106 8.84 9.96 9.88
CA PHE A 106 9.46 9.47 8.63
C PHE A 106 10.12 8.10 8.85
N GLN A 107 10.98 7.96 9.87
CA GLN A 107 11.65 6.70 10.17
C GLN A 107 10.66 5.55 10.45
N LYS A 108 9.54 5.83 11.14
CA LYS A 108 8.50 4.83 11.37
C LYS A 108 7.87 4.35 10.06
N ALA A 109 7.63 5.25 9.11
CA ALA A 109 7.09 4.90 7.80
C ALA A 109 8.08 4.03 6.99
N ILE A 110 9.36 4.38 7.02
CA ILE A 110 10.40 3.59 6.35
C ILE A 110 10.49 2.17 6.93
N LYS A 111 10.49 2.03 8.26
CA LYS A 111 10.50 0.72 8.90
C LYS A 111 9.31 -0.15 8.45
N LYS A 112 8.13 0.41 8.30
CA LYS A 112 6.97 -0.32 7.76
C LYS A 112 7.23 -0.76 6.31
N ALA A 113 7.77 0.12 5.47
CA ALA A 113 8.09 -0.20 4.09
C ALA A 113 9.16 -1.30 3.97
N GLU A 114 10.12 -1.35 4.88
CA GLU A 114 11.17 -2.40 4.92
C GLU A 114 10.61 -3.76 5.33
N VAL A 115 9.77 -3.82 6.37
CA VAL A 115 9.19 -5.07 6.90
C VAL A 115 8.38 -5.80 5.82
N ILE A 116 7.64 -5.07 4.99
CA ILE A 116 6.89 -5.67 3.88
C ILE A 116 7.84 -6.31 2.83
N LYS A 117 9.11 -5.90 2.77
CA LYS A 117 10.13 -6.52 1.89
C LYS A 117 10.59 -7.90 2.37
N SER A 118 10.49 -8.20 3.66
CA SER A 118 10.88 -9.50 4.24
C SER A 118 9.82 -10.60 4.08
N VAL A 119 8.61 -10.23 3.64
CA VAL A 119 7.60 -11.17 3.16
C VAL A 119 7.61 -11.14 1.62
N ALA A 120 8.79 -11.29 1.02
CA ALA A 120 8.87 -11.77 -0.35
C ALA A 120 8.25 -13.17 -0.33
N VAL A 121 7.06 -13.29 -0.90
CA VAL A 121 6.50 -14.58 -1.27
C VAL A 121 7.63 -15.34 -2.00
N PRO A 122 8.06 -16.51 -1.55
CA PRO A 122 8.97 -17.32 -2.34
C PRO A 122 8.36 -17.41 -3.73
N LYS A 123 9.09 -17.08 -4.78
CA LYS A 123 8.73 -17.51 -6.13
C LYS A 123 8.59 -19.02 -6.03
N VAL A 124 7.37 -19.49 -5.91
CA VAL A 124 7.05 -20.90 -6.04
C VAL A 124 7.35 -21.19 -7.49
N ASP A 125 8.47 -21.85 -7.68
CA ASP A 125 8.82 -22.53 -8.93
C ASP A 125 7.61 -23.40 -9.30
N SER A 126 7.09 -23.20 -10.51
CA SER A 126 5.84 -23.81 -10.99
C SER A 126 5.97 -25.32 -11.23
N SER A 127 6.55 -26.04 -10.30
CA SER A 127 6.73 -27.49 -10.43
C SER A 127 6.67 -28.24 -9.09
N LYS A 128 5.70 -27.90 -8.22
CA LYS A 128 5.13 -28.85 -7.26
C LYS A 128 3.89 -28.22 -6.63
N VAL A 129 2.76 -28.46 -7.27
CA VAL A 129 1.45 -28.33 -6.63
C VAL A 129 1.32 -29.52 -5.68
N GLU A 130 1.67 -29.32 -4.42
CA GLU A 130 1.12 -30.16 -3.38
C GLU A 130 -0.23 -29.54 -2.99
N THR A 131 -1.29 -30.17 -3.42
CA THR A 131 -2.66 -29.95 -3.03
C THR A 131 -2.79 -30.19 -1.52
N SER A 132 -2.59 -29.15 -0.74
CA SER A 132 -3.17 -29.08 0.60
C SER A 132 -4.60 -28.57 0.44
N SER A 133 -5.54 -29.43 0.69
CA SER A 133 -6.99 -29.22 0.69
C SER A 133 -7.37 -27.89 1.32
N GLY A 134 -7.92 -26.98 0.50
CA GLY A 134 -8.28 -25.65 0.90
C GLY A 134 -9.46 -25.59 1.86
N SER A 135 -9.18 -25.52 3.14
CA SER A 135 -10.16 -25.31 4.19
C SER A 135 -10.07 -23.94 4.85
N ASP A 136 -9.24 -23.01 4.31
CA ASP A 136 -8.92 -21.75 4.98
C ASP A 136 -9.23 -20.56 4.09
N LEU A 137 -10.00 -19.61 4.61
CA LEU A 137 -10.25 -18.30 4.01
C LEU A 137 -9.37 -17.25 4.70
N TYR A 138 -8.59 -16.51 3.92
CA TYR A 138 -7.77 -15.42 4.43
C TYR A 138 -8.44 -14.08 4.10
N VAL A 139 -8.81 -13.32 5.13
CA VAL A 139 -9.42 -12.00 5.00
C VAL A 139 -8.57 -10.94 5.66
N ASN A 140 -8.53 -9.76 5.07
CA ASN A 140 -7.85 -8.62 5.66
C ASN A 140 -8.85 -7.79 6.47
N ILE A 141 -8.65 -7.71 7.78
CA ILE A 141 -9.46 -6.90 8.70
C ILE A 141 -8.50 -6.02 9.48
N ASP A 142 -8.69 -4.69 9.44
CA ASP A 142 -7.85 -3.72 10.15
C ASP A 142 -6.35 -3.92 9.92
N ARG A 143 -5.95 -4.19 8.66
CA ARG A 143 -4.56 -4.46 8.24
C ARG A 143 -3.94 -5.72 8.85
N ARG A 144 -4.77 -6.63 9.34
CA ARG A 144 -4.32 -7.94 9.81
C ARG A 144 -4.91 -9.01 8.90
N LEU A 145 -4.04 -9.84 8.37
CA LEU A 145 -4.49 -11.04 7.67
C LEU A 145 -5.03 -12.02 8.71
N ILE A 146 -6.33 -12.26 8.66
CA ILE A 146 -7.00 -13.19 9.57
C ILE A 146 -7.34 -14.44 8.78
N LYS A 147 -6.88 -15.57 9.29
CA LYS A 147 -7.23 -16.88 8.80
C LYS A 147 -8.59 -17.28 9.40
N ILE A 148 -9.52 -17.64 8.56
CA ILE A 148 -10.85 -18.16 8.95
C ILE A 148 -10.98 -19.56 8.37
N ASP A 149 -11.28 -20.53 9.22
CA ASP A 149 -11.55 -21.88 8.80
C ASP A 149 -12.89 -21.93 8.07
N ILE A 150 -12.90 -22.31 6.79
CA ILE A 150 -14.10 -22.30 5.93
C ILE A 150 -15.22 -23.17 6.53
N PRO A 151 -14.97 -24.39 7.02
CA PRO A 151 -15.98 -25.18 7.70
C PRO A 151 -16.66 -24.51 8.89
N SER A 152 -16.00 -23.56 9.54
CA SER A 152 -16.59 -22.81 10.66
C SER A 152 -17.56 -21.70 10.23
N ILE A 153 -17.56 -21.34 8.92
CA ILE A 153 -18.40 -20.26 8.39
C ILE A 153 -19.81 -20.80 8.12
N TYR A 154 -20.80 -20.25 8.79
CA TYR A 154 -22.20 -20.62 8.56
C TYR A 154 -23.02 -19.55 7.82
N LEU A 155 -22.51 -18.32 7.74
CA LEU A 155 -23.19 -17.24 7.03
C LEU A 155 -22.19 -16.22 6.49
N VAL A 156 -22.36 -15.85 5.22
CA VAL A 156 -21.69 -14.71 4.59
C VAL A 156 -22.76 -13.78 4.04
N GLU A 157 -22.79 -12.55 4.54
CA GLU A 157 -23.78 -11.53 4.16
C GLU A 157 -23.07 -10.31 3.62
N ALA A 158 -23.41 -9.88 2.40
CA ALA A 158 -22.91 -8.63 1.83
C ALA A 158 -23.91 -7.49 2.10
N LYS A 159 -23.42 -6.37 2.62
CA LYS A 159 -24.23 -5.20 2.91
C LYS A 159 -23.47 -3.92 2.53
N GLY A 160 -23.76 -3.39 1.35
CA GLY A 160 -23.01 -2.30 0.76
C GLY A 160 -21.56 -2.72 0.50
N ASP A 161 -20.61 -1.95 1.00
CA ASP A 161 -19.17 -2.17 0.84
C ASP A 161 -18.56 -3.10 1.90
N TYR A 162 -19.42 -3.77 2.69
CA TYR A 162 -18.99 -4.65 3.77
C TYR A 162 -19.52 -6.08 3.58
N ILE A 163 -18.69 -7.03 3.95
CA ILE A 163 -19.03 -8.44 4.04
C ILE A 163 -18.96 -8.86 5.50
N TYR A 164 -20.04 -9.44 5.97
CA TYR A 164 -20.13 -10.02 7.31
C TYR A 164 -19.94 -11.52 7.21
N VAL A 165 -18.84 -12.02 7.74
CA VAL A 165 -18.56 -13.46 7.84
C VAL A 165 -18.85 -13.90 9.27
N LYS A 166 -19.83 -14.77 9.43
CA LYS A 166 -20.21 -15.32 10.73
C LYS A 166 -19.70 -16.75 10.87
N THR A 167 -18.96 -16.97 11.94
CA THR A 167 -18.45 -18.29 12.32
C THR A 167 -19.02 -18.68 13.68
N GLU A 168 -18.91 -19.94 14.03
CA GLU A 168 -19.37 -20.44 15.33
C GLU A 168 -18.76 -19.70 16.53
N ASN A 169 -17.54 -19.22 16.39
CA ASN A 169 -16.79 -18.62 17.50
C ASN A 169 -16.73 -17.09 17.45
N LYS A 170 -16.82 -16.47 16.25
CA LYS A 170 -16.62 -15.03 16.08
C LYS A 170 -17.24 -14.50 14.79
N ASN A 171 -17.67 -13.25 14.83
CA ASN A 171 -18.13 -12.53 13.64
C ASN A 171 -17.03 -11.60 13.13
N TYR A 172 -16.84 -11.56 11.80
CA TYR A 172 -15.87 -10.71 11.14
C TYR A 172 -16.59 -9.75 10.20
N THR A 173 -16.17 -8.51 10.20
CA THR A 173 -16.62 -7.49 9.24
C THR A 173 -15.45 -7.16 8.34
N VAL A 174 -15.59 -7.45 7.05
CA VAL A 174 -14.54 -7.26 6.04
C VAL A 174 -15.00 -6.16 5.09
N HIS A 175 -14.17 -5.15 4.89
CA HIS A 175 -14.40 -4.14 3.86
C HIS A 175 -13.94 -4.70 2.50
N SER A 176 -14.85 -5.32 1.77
CA SER A 176 -14.58 -5.94 0.47
C SER A 176 -15.87 -6.20 -0.30
N THR A 177 -15.76 -6.47 -1.59
CA THR A 177 -16.89 -6.92 -2.41
C THR A 177 -16.85 -8.45 -2.58
N LEU A 178 -18.03 -9.09 -2.74
CA LEU A 178 -18.14 -10.54 -2.93
C LEU A 178 -17.26 -11.08 -4.07
N LYS A 179 -17.08 -10.31 -5.15
CA LYS A 179 -16.21 -10.68 -6.27
C LYS A 179 -14.73 -10.88 -5.92
N LYS A 180 -14.27 -10.35 -4.78
CA LYS A 180 -12.86 -10.51 -4.32
C LYS A 180 -12.68 -11.71 -3.37
N ILE A 181 -13.74 -12.37 -2.97
CA ILE A 181 -13.74 -13.52 -2.04
C ILE A 181 -14.05 -14.84 -2.77
N GLU A 182 -14.50 -14.77 -4.02
CA GLU A 182 -14.65 -15.99 -4.84
C GLU A 182 -13.25 -16.57 -5.14
N VAL A 183 -13.02 -17.77 -4.64
CA VAL A 183 -11.84 -18.61 -4.88
C VAL A 183 -11.96 -19.32 -6.21
#